data_811b04aa3ce02827965c97c0496c3f8f
#
_entry.id   811b04aa3ce02827965c97c0496c3f8f
#
_cell.length_a   1.000
_cell.length_b   1.000
_cell.length_c   1.000
_cell.angle_alpha   90.00
_cell.angle_beta   90.00
_cell.angle_gamma   90.00
#
_symmetry.space_group_name_H-M   'P 1'
#
loop_
_entity.id
_entity.type
_entity.pdbx_description
1 polymer ?
#
loop_
_entity_poly.entity_id
_entity_poly.type
_entity_poly.pdbx_seq_one_letter_code
_entity_poly.pdbx_strand_id
1 'polypeptide(L)'
;MSDPIGYPELDALLPRLAAVPGLDADALAAEIVAVLGRKNGELTAALRSVPSRPVEERKSYGAAVNRLKARFEEAFAQRSEALETDRRQQERAGLDLTMPARHRWVGAEHPVTRVIDEIVQIFRGIGFTVAVGPEVETDWYNFTALNFPADHPAMDMHDTLYVDAPPIKGEQGGRLLLRTHTSPVQIRTLLESPPPVRVVIPGLVYRNDPFDPSHAPAFSQIEGLAVDEGISFVDLKATLVHFAHRFFTPTTKVRFRPSFFPFTEPSAEMDVECQLCHGSGCPACKGTGWMEILGCGMVHPSVFEHTGIDPERYTGWAFGMGPHRIAMLRYGIPDIRLLYDGDMRFLGQFVAGGSVNGGAE
;
A
#
# COMPACT_ATOMS: atom_id res chain seq x y z
N MET A 1 12.74 39.76 -25.76
CA MET A 1 11.42 39.75 -26.44
C MET A 1 11.45 38.57 -27.42
N SER A 2 10.53 37.64 -27.27
CA SER A 2 10.52 36.42 -28.12
C SER A 2 9.94 36.81 -29.48
N ASP A 3 10.58 36.39 -30.58
CA ASP A 3 10.10 36.64 -31.93
C ASP A 3 8.68 36.10 -32.11
N PRO A 4 7.81 36.84 -32.77
CA PRO A 4 6.44 36.44 -33.02
C PRO A 4 6.39 35.12 -33.83
N ILE A 5 5.48 34.25 -33.48
CA ILE A 5 5.31 32.92 -34.14
C ILE A 5 4.54 33.10 -35.46
N GLY A 6 3.82 34.21 -35.59
CA GLY A 6 3.05 34.57 -36.79
C GLY A 6 1.62 34.07 -36.77
N TYR A 7 1.14 33.61 -35.61
CA TYR A 7 -0.26 33.25 -35.39
C TYR A 7 -0.75 33.92 -34.11
N PRO A 8 -1.74 34.87 -34.17
CA PRO A 8 -2.16 35.70 -33.04
C PRO A 8 -2.49 34.90 -31.76
N GLU A 9 -3.16 33.74 -31.90
CA GLU A 9 -3.53 32.88 -30.79
C GLU A 9 -2.33 32.20 -30.12
N LEU A 10 -1.24 31.92 -30.86
CA LEU A 10 0.00 31.38 -30.32
C LEU A 10 0.87 32.50 -29.74
N ASP A 11 0.86 33.65 -30.38
CA ASP A 11 1.61 34.82 -29.89
C ASP A 11 1.05 35.31 -28.55
N ALA A 12 -0.24 35.14 -28.28
CA ALA A 12 -0.88 35.45 -27.00
C ALA A 12 -0.33 34.58 -25.84
N LEU A 13 0.31 33.44 -26.12
CA LEU A 13 0.94 32.59 -25.09
C LEU A 13 2.40 32.98 -24.79
N LEU A 14 3.05 33.78 -25.61
CA LEU A 14 4.45 34.17 -25.41
C LEU A 14 4.71 34.93 -24.09
N PRO A 15 3.84 35.85 -23.63
CA PRO A 15 4.00 36.49 -22.31
C PRO A 15 3.97 35.48 -21.17
N ARG A 16 3.13 34.45 -21.25
CA ARG A 16 3.04 33.40 -20.24
C ARG A 16 4.31 32.54 -20.24
N LEU A 17 4.83 32.20 -21.40
CA LEU A 17 6.12 31.49 -21.48
C LEU A 17 7.26 32.30 -20.84
N ALA A 18 7.27 33.62 -21.05
CA ALA A 18 8.26 34.51 -20.43
C ALA A 18 8.11 34.64 -18.91
N ALA A 19 6.91 34.41 -18.37
CA ALA A 19 6.63 34.46 -16.95
C ALA A 19 7.00 33.17 -16.19
N VAL A 20 7.17 32.02 -16.88
CA VAL A 20 7.46 30.71 -16.27
C VAL A 20 8.61 30.73 -15.27
N PRO A 21 9.76 31.42 -15.52
CA PRO A 21 10.87 31.43 -14.56
C PRO A 21 10.54 32.06 -13.21
N GLY A 22 9.47 32.87 -13.11
CA GLY A 22 9.05 33.54 -11.88
C GLY A 22 7.96 32.79 -11.09
N LEU A 23 7.44 31.68 -11.60
CA LEU A 23 6.35 30.95 -10.94
C LEU A 23 6.84 30.18 -9.71
N ASP A 24 6.03 30.15 -8.66
CA ASP A 24 6.20 29.20 -7.55
C ASP A 24 5.70 27.80 -7.95
N ALA A 25 5.80 26.85 -7.03
CA ALA A 25 5.48 25.45 -7.31
C ALA A 25 4.00 25.23 -7.67
N ASP A 26 3.08 25.88 -6.96
CA ASP A 26 1.65 25.73 -7.17
C ASP A 26 1.21 26.42 -8.46
N ALA A 27 1.71 27.62 -8.71
CA ALA A 27 1.46 28.35 -9.95
C ALA A 27 2.04 27.62 -11.17
N LEU A 28 3.23 27.01 -11.04
CA LEU A 28 3.84 26.22 -12.10
C LEU A 28 2.99 24.99 -12.43
N ALA A 29 2.51 24.27 -11.42
CA ALA A 29 1.64 23.10 -11.61
C ALA A 29 0.32 23.48 -12.31
N ALA A 30 -0.29 24.58 -11.89
CA ALA A 30 -1.50 25.12 -12.52
C ALA A 30 -1.25 25.51 -13.98
N GLU A 31 -0.14 26.18 -14.27
CA GLU A 31 0.23 26.63 -15.60
C GLU A 31 0.53 25.47 -16.56
N ILE A 32 1.20 24.42 -16.10
CA ILE A 32 1.41 23.18 -16.86
C ILE A 32 0.07 22.58 -17.30
N VAL A 33 -0.91 22.53 -16.39
CA VAL A 33 -2.25 21.99 -16.69
C VAL A 33 -2.99 22.89 -17.66
N ALA A 34 -2.90 24.21 -17.49
CA ALA A 34 -3.57 25.18 -18.37
C ALA A 34 -3.01 25.15 -19.79
N VAL A 35 -1.70 24.98 -19.96
CA VAL A 35 -1.05 25.04 -21.28
C VAL A 35 -0.99 23.67 -21.95
N LEU A 36 -0.57 22.61 -21.22
CA LEU A 36 -0.28 21.28 -21.77
C LEU A 36 -1.31 20.21 -21.37
N GLY A 37 -2.31 20.52 -20.56
CA GLY A 37 -3.29 19.56 -20.05
C GLY A 37 -3.95 18.73 -21.15
N ARG A 38 -4.06 17.41 -20.96
CA ARG A 38 -4.55 16.46 -21.97
C ARG A 38 -5.97 16.76 -22.48
N LYS A 39 -6.86 17.27 -21.63
CA LYS A 39 -8.27 17.53 -21.97
C LYS A 39 -8.48 18.97 -22.44
N ASN A 40 -8.00 19.95 -21.69
CA ASN A 40 -8.32 21.37 -21.84
C ASN A 40 -7.10 22.27 -21.98
N GLY A 41 -5.88 21.72 -22.15
CA GLY A 41 -4.69 22.54 -22.36
C GLY A 41 -4.76 23.33 -23.67
N GLU A 42 -4.38 24.59 -23.61
CA GLU A 42 -4.49 25.52 -24.74
C GLU A 42 -3.70 25.06 -25.98
N LEU A 43 -2.47 24.55 -25.78
CA LEU A 43 -1.68 23.98 -26.89
C LEU A 43 -2.23 22.64 -27.37
N THR A 44 -2.86 21.88 -26.49
CA THR A 44 -3.57 20.64 -26.86
C THR A 44 -4.82 20.97 -27.71
N ALA A 45 -5.55 22.02 -27.35
CA ALA A 45 -6.67 22.51 -28.12
C ALA A 45 -6.23 23.08 -29.50
N ALA A 46 -5.12 23.82 -29.53
CA ALA A 46 -4.52 24.30 -30.76
C ALA A 46 -4.12 23.18 -31.72
N LEU A 47 -3.52 22.09 -31.20
CA LEU A 47 -3.19 20.88 -31.99
C LEU A 47 -4.46 20.21 -32.55
N ARG A 48 -5.52 20.13 -31.77
CA ARG A 48 -6.82 19.56 -32.21
C ARG A 48 -7.52 20.41 -33.29
N SER A 49 -7.22 21.69 -33.34
CA SER A 49 -7.79 22.60 -34.36
C SER A 49 -7.07 22.53 -35.72
N VAL A 50 -5.89 21.90 -35.80
CA VAL A 50 -5.13 21.76 -37.05
C VAL A 50 -5.95 21.19 -38.22
N PRO A 51 -6.78 20.13 -38.05
CA PRO A 51 -7.57 19.57 -39.14
C PRO A 51 -8.67 20.52 -39.69
N SER A 52 -9.12 21.48 -38.89
CA SER A 52 -10.16 22.45 -39.27
C SER A 52 -9.62 23.66 -40.01
N ARG A 53 -8.29 23.82 -40.12
CA ARG A 53 -7.66 24.92 -40.89
C ARG A 53 -7.57 24.63 -42.38
N PRO A 54 -7.36 25.67 -43.20
CA PRO A 54 -7.08 25.54 -44.64
C PRO A 54 -5.88 24.57 -44.86
N VAL A 55 -5.97 23.72 -45.88
CA VAL A 55 -5.00 22.67 -46.17
C VAL A 55 -3.57 23.23 -46.27
N GLU A 56 -3.42 24.41 -46.86
CA GLU A 56 -2.14 25.09 -47.07
C GLU A 56 -1.45 25.51 -45.75
N GLU A 57 -2.23 25.81 -44.69
CA GLU A 57 -1.72 26.26 -43.39
C GLU A 57 -1.50 25.15 -42.39
N ARG A 58 -2.06 23.96 -42.58
CA ARG A 58 -2.03 22.87 -41.60
C ARG A 58 -0.61 22.47 -41.18
N LYS A 59 0.28 22.37 -42.16
CA LYS A 59 1.66 21.97 -41.93
C LYS A 59 2.45 23.05 -41.17
N SER A 60 2.34 24.31 -41.60
CA SER A 60 3.05 25.42 -40.94
C SER A 60 2.52 25.72 -39.56
N TYR A 61 1.21 25.70 -39.37
CA TYR A 61 0.56 25.92 -38.08
C TYR A 61 0.87 24.77 -37.11
N GLY A 62 0.74 23.50 -37.50
CA GLY A 62 1.10 22.34 -36.67
C GLY A 62 2.56 22.35 -36.24
N ALA A 63 3.47 22.74 -37.15
CA ALA A 63 4.88 22.92 -36.82
C ALA A 63 5.09 24.08 -35.82
N ALA A 64 4.35 25.15 -35.93
CA ALA A 64 4.41 26.31 -35.03
C ALA A 64 3.94 25.91 -33.60
N VAL A 65 2.80 25.22 -33.50
CA VAL A 65 2.28 24.72 -32.19
C VAL A 65 3.26 23.78 -31.57
N ASN A 66 3.85 22.82 -32.30
CA ASN A 66 4.82 21.90 -31.74
C ASN A 66 6.11 22.58 -31.28
N ARG A 67 6.58 23.60 -32.00
CA ARG A 67 7.74 24.39 -31.55
C ARG A 67 7.43 25.16 -30.26
N LEU A 68 6.25 25.76 -30.15
CA LEU A 68 5.83 26.47 -28.95
C LEU A 68 5.66 25.51 -27.77
N LYS A 69 5.08 24.33 -28.03
CA LYS A 69 4.94 23.27 -27.04
C LYS A 69 6.31 22.85 -26.48
N ALA A 70 7.28 22.57 -27.35
CA ALA A 70 8.64 22.20 -26.91
C ALA A 70 9.29 23.31 -26.05
N ARG A 71 9.08 24.59 -26.40
CA ARG A 71 9.58 25.71 -25.59
C ARG A 71 8.93 25.77 -24.20
N PHE A 72 7.64 25.51 -24.09
CA PHE A 72 6.96 25.42 -22.79
C PHE A 72 7.45 24.23 -21.97
N GLU A 73 7.58 23.05 -22.59
CA GLU A 73 8.08 21.84 -21.92
C GLU A 73 9.50 22.06 -21.36
N GLU A 74 10.36 22.71 -22.14
CA GLU A 74 11.71 23.04 -21.71
C GLU A 74 11.69 24.08 -20.56
N ALA A 75 10.92 25.16 -20.67
CA ALA A 75 10.80 26.18 -19.64
C ALA A 75 10.23 25.62 -18.32
N PHE A 76 9.23 24.76 -18.40
CA PHE A 76 8.65 24.08 -17.25
C PHE A 76 9.65 23.12 -16.57
N ALA A 77 10.42 22.36 -17.34
CA ALA A 77 11.45 21.47 -16.84
C ALA A 77 12.54 22.27 -16.12
N GLN A 78 13.05 23.35 -16.71
CA GLN A 78 14.06 24.21 -16.11
C GLN A 78 13.55 24.86 -14.81
N ARG A 79 12.30 25.34 -14.78
CA ARG A 79 11.74 25.93 -13.56
C ARG A 79 11.51 24.91 -12.46
N SER A 80 11.02 23.70 -12.79
CA SER A 80 10.88 22.60 -11.85
C SER A 80 12.21 22.24 -11.20
N GLU A 81 13.26 22.10 -11.99
CA GLU A 81 14.60 21.78 -11.50
C GLU A 81 15.17 22.90 -10.60
N ALA A 82 14.94 24.17 -10.97
CA ALA A 82 15.34 25.31 -10.14
C ALA A 82 14.62 25.31 -8.79
N LEU A 83 13.30 25.13 -8.77
CA LEU A 83 12.52 25.06 -7.53
C LEU A 83 12.94 23.89 -6.64
N GLU A 84 13.25 22.74 -7.22
CA GLU A 84 13.74 21.60 -6.45
C GLU A 84 15.15 21.83 -5.91
N THR A 85 16.01 22.51 -6.66
CA THR A 85 17.35 22.90 -6.21
C THR A 85 17.27 23.90 -5.07
N ASP A 86 16.42 24.91 -5.18
CA ASP A 86 16.20 25.92 -4.12
C ASP A 86 15.65 25.25 -2.85
N ARG A 87 14.69 24.33 -2.97
CA ARG A 87 14.17 23.56 -1.85
C ARG A 87 15.26 22.76 -1.15
N ARG A 88 16.09 22.03 -1.92
CA ARG A 88 17.22 21.26 -1.38
C ARG A 88 18.26 22.15 -0.71
N GLN A 89 18.51 23.36 -1.25
CA GLN A 89 19.41 24.33 -0.62
C GLN A 89 18.84 24.87 0.69
N GLN A 90 17.55 25.19 0.75
CA GLN A 90 16.88 25.62 1.97
C GLN A 90 16.88 24.53 3.05
N GLU A 91 16.58 23.28 2.68
CA GLU A 91 16.66 22.13 3.57
C GLU A 91 18.08 21.93 4.14
N ARG A 92 19.12 22.19 3.30
CA ARG A 92 20.52 22.08 3.73
C ARG A 92 21.00 23.29 4.55
N ALA A 93 20.46 24.47 4.32
CA ALA A 93 20.88 25.68 5.02
C ALA A 93 20.64 25.64 6.55
N GLY A 94 19.67 24.78 6.98
CA GLY A 94 19.41 24.52 8.40
C GLY A 94 20.31 23.43 9.01
N LEU A 95 21.16 22.76 8.21
CA LEU A 95 22.04 21.70 8.69
C LEU A 95 23.44 22.24 8.95
N ASP A 96 23.90 22.16 10.19
CA ASP A 96 25.30 22.46 10.54
C ASP A 96 26.19 21.29 10.07
N LEU A 97 26.79 21.45 8.90
CA LEU A 97 27.71 20.46 8.31
C LEU A 97 29.16 20.61 8.86
N THR A 98 29.43 21.53 9.77
CA THR A 98 30.77 21.74 10.36
C THR A 98 31.04 20.82 11.55
N MET A 99 29.99 20.26 12.15
CA MET A 99 30.09 19.30 13.23
C MET A 99 30.49 17.92 12.73
N PRO A 100 31.60 17.34 13.18
CA PRO A 100 31.92 15.96 12.81
C PRO A 100 30.88 15.01 13.42
N ALA A 101 30.10 14.39 12.59
CA ALA A 101 29.13 13.37 13.00
C ALA A 101 29.88 12.13 13.50
N ARG A 102 30.33 12.13 14.74
CA ARG A 102 30.74 10.91 15.44
C ARG A 102 29.49 10.18 15.93
N HIS A 103 28.73 9.62 15.02
CA HIS A 103 27.66 8.71 15.40
C HIS A 103 28.28 7.36 15.77
N ARG A 104 28.14 6.96 17.05
CA ARG A 104 28.18 5.53 17.36
C ARG A 104 27.07 4.88 16.53
N TRP A 105 27.44 3.87 15.76
CA TRP A 105 26.49 3.02 15.09
C TRP A 105 25.56 2.40 16.13
N VAL A 106 24.34 2.89 16.22
CA VAL A 106 23.27 2.27 16.98
C VAL A 106 22.39 1.58 15.93
N GLY A 107 22.22 0.27 16.06
CA GLY A 107 21.32 -0.49 15.19
C GLY A 107 19.91 0.09 15.28
N ALA A 108 19.20 0.07 14.17
CA ALA A 108 17.79 0.43 14.10
C ALA A 108 16.97 -0.83 13.86
N GLU A 109 15.86 -0.94 14.56
CA GLU A 109 14.87 -1.97 14.27
C GLU A 109 14.14 -1.62 12.99
N HIS A 110 13.98 -2.62 12.10
CA HIS A 110 13.31 -2.41 10.83
C HIS A 110 11.86 -1.91 11.05
N PRO A 111 11.37 -0.89 10.32
CA PRO A 111 10.05 -0.28 10.57
C PRO A 111 8.90 -1.29 10.48
N VAL A 112 8.99 -2.31 9.60
CA VAL A 112 7.99 -3.38 9.51
C VAL A 112 8.01 -4.26 10.76
N THR A 113 9.20 -4.61 11.28
CA THR A 113 9.33 -5.40 12.51
C THR A 113 8.68 -4.69 13.68
N ARG A 114 8.95 -3.38 13.85
CA ARG A 114 8.32 -2.56 14.90
C ARG A 114 6.80 -2.57 14.81
N VAL A 115 6.26 -2.45 13.60
CA VAL A 115 4.81 -2.50 13.36
C VAL A 115 4.26 -3.89 13.72
N ILE A 116 4.94 -4.96 13.32
CA ILE A 116 4.55 -6.35 13.66
C ILE A 116 4.53 -6.53 15.17
N ASP A 117 5.59 -6.13 15.86
CA ASP A 117 5.71 -6.31 17.31
C ASP A 117 4.64 -5.51 18.07
N GLU A 118 4.36 -4.28 17.66
CA GLU A 118 3.31 -3.47 18.26
C GLU A 118 1.92 -4.09 18.06
N ILE A 119 1.61 -4.57 16.85
CA ILE A 119 0.35 -5.26 16.57
C ILE A 119 0.23 -6.53 17.44
N VAL A 120 1.27 -7.35 17.47
CA VAL A 120 1.30 -8.56 18.28
C VAL A 120 1.11 -8.24 19.76
N GLN A 121 1.75 -7.19 20.30
CA GLN A 121 1.58 -6.80 21.70
C GLN A 121 0.15 -6.34 22.02
N ILE A 122 -0.51 -5.62 21.10
CA ILE A 122 -1.92 -5.23 21.27
C ILE A 122 -2.81 -6.46 21.41
N PHE A 123 -2.65 -7.45 20.50
CA PHE A 123 -3.45 -8.69 20.56
C PHE A 123 -3.11 -9.56 21.77
N ARG A 124 -1.83 -9.65 22.16
CA ARG A 124 -1.44 -10.34 23.41
C ARG A 124 -2.09 -9.69 24.63
N GLY A 125 -2.20 -8.38 24.65
CA GLY A 125 -2.86 -7.63 25.74
C GLY A 125 -4.34 -7.96 25.92
N ILE A 126 -5.00 -8.56 24.91
CA ILE A 126 -6.40 -9.02 24.96
C ILE A 126 -6.53 -10.55 24.93
N GLY A 127 -5.45 -11.27 25.24
CA GLY A 127 -5.47 -12.72 25.49
C GLY A 127 -5.15 -13.59 24.27
N PHE A 128 -4.58 -13.03 23.19
CA PHE A 128 -4.09 -13.84 22.07
C PHE A 128 -2.67 -14.37 22.36
N THR A 129 -2.40 -15.58 21.89
CA THR A 129 -1.06 -16.16 21.85
C THR A 129 -0.49 -16.06 20.42
N VAL A 130 0.84 -16.13 20.28
CA VAL A 130 1.47 -16.13 18.96
C VAL A 130 1.58 -17.55 18.45
N ALA A 131 1.08 -17.81 17.25
CA ALA A 131 1.29 -19.06 16.52
C ALA A 131 2.18 -18.81 15.30
N VAL A 132 3.07 -19.77 15.01
CA VAL A 132 3.96 -19.73 13.85
C VAL A 132 3.88 -21.05 13.09
N GLY A 133 4.21 -21.03 11.81
CA GLY A 133 4.20 -22.23 10.97
C GLY A 133 5.18 -22.13 9.82
N PRO A 134 5.34 -23.22 9.05
CA PRO A 134 6.28 -23.28 7.95
C PRO A 134 5.90 -22.34 6.82
N GLU A 135 6.91 -21.86 6.09
CA GLU A 135 6.71 -21.03 4.89
C GLU A 135 6.46 -21.88 3.64
N VAL A 136 6.96 -23.12 3.63
CA VAL A 136 6.65 -24.10 2.59
C VAL A 136 5.51 -24.96 3.10
N GLU A 137 4.41 -24.96 2.34
CA GLU A 137 3.16 -25.64 2.67
C GLU A 137 2.70 -26.56 1.55
N THR A 138 1.78 -27.48 1.87
CA THR A 138 1.05 -28.17 0.81
C THR A 138 -0.13 -27.32 0.32
N ASP A 139 -0.57 -27.55 -0.91
CA ASP A 139 -1.77 -26.92 -1.45
C ASP A 139 -3.03 -27.28 -0.65
N TRP A 140 -3.03 -28.39 0.08
CA TRP A 140 -4.12 -28.72 1.00
C TRP A 140 -4.23 -27.67 2.13
N TYR A 141 -3.15 -27.34 2.82
CA TYR A 141 -3.16 -26.33 3.91
C TYR A 141 -3.41 -24.93 3.37
N ASN A 142 -2.83 -24.62 2.19
CA ASN A 142 -2.88 -23.26 1.66
C ASN A 142 -4.21 -22.93 0.96
N PHE A 143 -4.94 -23.95 0.48
CA PHE A 143 -6.16 -23.76 -0.29
C PHE A 143 -7.31 -24.66 0.13
N THR A 144 -7.14 -25.99 0.04
CA THR A 144 -8.27 -26.94 0.19
C THR A 144 -8.93 -26.83 1.55
N ALA A 145 -8.14 -26.86 2.63
CA ALA A 145 -8.65 -26.77 4.00
C ALA A 145 -9.24 -25.38 4.33
N LEU A 146 -8.97 -24.38 3.50
CA LEU A 146 -9.50 -23.02 3.59
C LEU A 146 -10.68 -22.78 2.63
N ASN A 147 -11.34 -23.85 2.19
CA ASN A 147 -12.53 -23.79 1.35
C ASN A 147 -12.33 -23.09 0.00
N PHE A 148 -11.10 -23.09 -0.55
CA PHE A 148 -10.88 -22.62 -1.92
C PHE A 148 -11.40 -23.65 -2.92
N PRO A 149 -12.23 -23.26 -3.90
CA PRO A 149 -12.61 -24.13 -5.01
C PRO A 149 -11.38 -24.61 -5.78
N ALA A 150 -11.42 -25.84 -6.32
CA ALA A 150 -10.28 -26.45 -7.01
C ALA A 150 -9.79 -25.68 -8.27
N ASP A 151 -10.65 -24.86 -8.83
CA ASP A 151 -10.40 -24.02 -10.00
C ASP A 151 -10.23 -22.53 -9.65
N HIS A 152 -9.99 -22.20 -8.36
CA HIS A 152 -9.84 -20.82 -7.94
C HIS A 152 -8.59 -20.19 -8.56
N PRO A 153 -8.67 -18.97 -9.14
CA PRO A 153 -7.54 -18.32 -9.82
C PRO A 153 -6.28 -18.21 -8.98
N ALA A 154 -6.40 -18.01 -7.67
CA ALA A 154 -5.25 -17.91 -6.75
C ALA A 154 -4.41 -19.22 -6.69
N MET A 155 -4.94 -20.35 -7.16
CA MET A 155 -4.19 -21.62 -7.28
C MET A 155 -3.37 -21.70 -8.58
N ASP A 156 -3.53 -20.75 -9.48
CA ASP A 156 -2.76 -20.69 -10.72
C ASP A 156 -1.27 -20.42 -10.41
N MET A 157 -0.39 -21.00 -11.25
CA MET A 157 1.06 -20.77 -11.19
C MET A 157 1.46 -19.30 -11.46
N HIS A 158 0.55 -18.50 -12.02
CA HIS A 158 0.77 -17.07 -12.21
C HIS A 158 0.74 -16.29 -10.88
N ASP A 159 -0.02 -16.78 -9.88
CA ASP A 159 -0.16 -16.09 -8.59
C ASP A 159 0.56 -16.82 -7.44
N THR A 160 0.83 -18.11 -7.59
CA THR A 160 1.43 -18.98 -6.56
C THR A 160 2.78 -19.53 -6.97
N LEU A 161 3.77 -19.42 -6.08
CA LEU A 161 5.11 -19.97 -6.28
C LEU A 161 5.16 -21.44 -5.79
N TYR A 162 5.07 -22.38 -6.72
CA TYR A 162 5.23 -23.80 -6.42
C TYR A 162 6.68 -24.23 -6.35
N VAL A 163 6.98 -25.13 -5.42
CA VAL A 163 8.31 -25.74 -5.29
C VAL A 163 8.43 -26.92 -6.27
N ASP A 164 9.53 -26.97 -7.00
CA ASP A 164 9.83 -28.11 -7.90
C ASP A 164 10.28 -29.33 -7.09
N ALA A 165 9.31 -30.02 -6.52
CA ALA A 165 9.51 -31.21 -5.72
C ALA A 165 8.32 -32.18 -5.91
N PRO A 166 8.50 -33.48 -5.67
CA PRO A 166 7.41 -34.46 -5.72
C PRO A 166 6.31 -34.10 -4.71
N PRO A 167 5.02 -34.24 -5.09
CA PRO A 167 3.91 -34.01 -4.17
C PRO A 167 4.00 -34.92 -2.93
N ILE A 168 3.64 -34.36 -1.78
CA ILE A 168 3.51 -35.11 -0.52
C ILE A 168 2.26 -35.99 -0.62
N LYS A 169 2.39 -37.26 -0.22
CA LYS A 169 1.28 -38.21 -0.19
C LYS A 169 0.51 -38.10 1.14
N GLY A 170 -0.78 -38.38 1.09
CA GLY A 170 -1.68 -38.41 2.26
C GLY A 170 -2.83 -37.42 2.14
N GLU A 171 -3.73 -37.45 3.09
CA GLU A 171 -4.93 -36.62 3.12
C GLU A 171 -4.65 -35.12 3.12
N GLN A 172 -3.64 -34.72 3.90
CA GLN A 172 -3.16 -33.33 4.00
C GLN A 172 -1.96 -33.07 3.06
N GLY A 173 -1.75 -33.96 2.10
CA GLY A 173 -0.67 -33.89 1.12
C GLY A 173 -0.99 -32.93 -0.02
N GLY A 174 -0.21 -33.03 -1.11
CA GLY A 174 -0.36 -32.26 -2.32
C GLY A 174 0.94 -31.65 -2.79
N ARG A 175 0.89 -30.72 -3.74
CA ARG A 175 2.06 -30.01 -4.24
C ARG A 175 2.59 -29.06 -3.15
N LEU A 176 3.90 -28.92 -3.12
CA LEU A 176 4.55 -27.95 -2.24
C LEU A 176 4.56 -26.57 -2.91
N LEU A 177 4.33 -25.55 -2.09
CA LEU A 177 4.33 -24.15 -2.50
C LEU A 177 4.89 -23.26 -1.38
N LEU A 178 5.31 -22.06 -1.73
CA LEU A 178 5.51 -20.99 -0.76
C LEU A 178 4.14 -20.39 -0.41
N ARG A 179 3.78 -20.39 0.89
CA ARG A 179 2.45 -19.96 1.34
C ARG A 179 2.11 -18.54 0.84
N THR A 180 0.90 -18.37 0.32
CA THR A 180 0.41 -17.10 -0.23
C THR A 180 -0.23 -16.19 0.82
N HIS A 181 -0.50 -16.73 2.00
CA HIS A 181 -1.02 -16.08 3.21
C HIS A 181 -0.62 -16.89 4.45
N THR A 182 -0.85 -16.36 5.63
CA THR A 182 -0.52 -17.06 6.88
C THR A 182 -1.64 -17.96 7.39
N SER A 183 -2.78 -18.05 6.70
CA SER A 183 -3.95 -18.87 7.07
C SER A 183 -3.65 -20.38 7.22
N PRO A 184 -2.67 -21.02 6.53
CA PRO A 184 -2.27 -22.39 6.84
C PRO A 184 -1.99 -22.64 8.31
N VAL A 185 -1.46 -21.65 9.02
CA VAL A 185 -1.17 -21.76 10.46
C VAL A 185 -2.47 -21.79 11.28
N GLN A 186 -3.56 -21.17 10.81
CA GLN A 186 -4.88 -21.31 11.44
C GLN A 186 -5.32 -22.78 11.40
N ILE A 187 -5.22 -23.43 10.23
CA ILE A 187 -5.55 -24.86 10.06
C ILE A 187 -4.69 -25.73 10.97
N ARG A 188 -3.37 -25.51 11.00
CA ARG A 188 -2.45 -26.25 11.89
C ARG A 188 -2.84 -26.07 13.34
N THR A 189 -3.13 -24.86 13.77
CA THR A 189 -3.55 -24.57 15.16
C THR A 189 -4.83 -25.31 15.51
N LEU A 190 -5.84 -25.33 14.63
CA LEU A 190 -7.11 -26.01 14.87
C LEU A 190 -6.99 -27.53 14.86
N LEU A 191 -6.04 -28.10 14.11
CA LEU A 191 -5.73 -29.53 14.13
C LEU A 191 -4.98 -29.96 15.40
N GLU A 192 -4.18 -29.08 15.98
CA GLU A 192 -3.33 -29.37 17.15
C GLU A 192 -3.99 -29.04 18.48
N SER A 193 -4.92 -28.07 18.48
CA SER A 193 -5.50 -27.54 19.72
C SER A 193 -7.02 -27.42 19.63
N PRO A 194 -7.77 -28.04 20.56
CA PRO A 194 -9.22 -27.86 20.61
C PRO A 194 -9.58 -26.43 21.04
N PRO A 195 -10.75 -25.91 20.62
CA PRO A 195 -11.26 -24.66 21.16
C PRO A 195 -11.41 -24.66 22.70
N PRO A 196 -11.26 -23.50 23.40
CA PRO A 196 -11.13 -22.16 22.81
C PRO A 196 -9.73 -21.83 22.29
N VAL A 197 -9.65 -21.19 21.11
CA VAL A 197 -8.40 -20.77 20.45
C VAL A 197 -8.44 -19.26 20.24
N ARG A 198 -7.33 -18.59 20.56
CA ARG A 198 -7.10 -17.16 20.24
C ARG A 198 -5.64 -16.99 19.88
N VAL A 199 -5.36 -16.86 18.59
CA VAL A 199 -3.99 -16.76 18.07
C VAL A 199 -3.82 -15.57 17.14
N VAL A 200 -2.63 -14.95 17.20
CA VAL A 200 -2.13 -14.01 16.21
C VAL A 200 -0.93 -14.64 15.49
N ILE A 201 -0.91 -14.51 14.19
CA ILE A 201 -0.03 -15.30 13.31
C ILE A 201 0.75 -14.32 12.41
N PRO A 202 1.88 -13.80 12.88
CA PRO A 202 2.81 -13.06 12.03
C PRO A 202 3.64 -14.01 11.17
N GLY A 203 3.90 -13.65 9.91
CA GLY A 203 4.77 -14.46 9.06
C GLY A 203 5.01 -13.84 7.69
N LEU A 204 6.04 -14.35 7.00
CA LEU A 204 6.30 -14.07 5.60
C LEU A 204 5.35 -14.88 4.72
N VAL A 205 4.93 -14.25 3.62
CA VAL A 205 4.09 -14.84 2.58
C VAL A 205 4.66 -14.47 1.21
N TYR A 206 4.28 -15.23 0.18
CA TYR A 206 4.92 -15.18 -1.12
C TYR A 206 3.85 -15.16 -2.22
N ARG A 207 4.00 -14.27 -3.18
CA ARG A 207 3.15 -14.19 -4.37
C ARG A 207 3.99 -13.93 -5.59
N ASN A 208 3.56 -14.39 -6.73
CA ASN A 208 4.25 -14.14 -8.00
C ASN A 208 3.95 -12.73 -8.53
N ASP A 209 4.04 -11.74 -7.66
CA ASP A 209 3.82 -10.34 -7.98
C ASP A 209 5.09 -9.68 -8.53
N PRO A 210 4.96 -8.71 -9.44
CA PRO A 210 6.09 -7.90 -9.85
C PRO A 210 6.62 -7.06 -8.67
N PHE A 211 7.94 -6.85 -8.62
CA PHE A 211 8.55 -5.96 -7.63
C PHE A 211 8.42 -4.51 -8.09
N ASP A 212 7.38 -3.82 -7.64
CA ASP A 212 7.05 -2.44 -7.99
C ASP A 212 6.89 -1.55 -6.72
N PRO A 213 6.59 -0.24 -6.82
CA PRO A 213 6.43 0.63 -5.64
C PRO A 213 5.35 0.22 -4.64
N SER A 214 4.43 -0.68 -5.00
CA SER A 214 3.28 -1.11 -4.20
C SER A 214 3.24 -2.61 -3.90
N HIS A 215 4.00 -3.43 -4.63
CA HIS A 215 4.02 -4.88 -4.52
C HIS A 215 5.43 -5.42 -4.36
N ALA A 216 5.55 -6.52 -3.63
CA ALA A 216 6.78 -7.29 -3.50
C ALA A 216 6.44 -8.79 -3.52
N PRO A 217 7.29 -9.64 -4.12
CA PRO A 217 7.04 -11.08 -4.21
C PRO A 217 7.10 -11.80 -2.86
N ALA A 218 7.74 -11.19 -1.86
CA ALA A 218 7.77 -11.67 -0.49
C ALA A 218 7.43 -10.50 0.44
N PHE A 219 6.43 -10.66 1.31
CA PHE A 219 6.02 -9.63 2.25
C PHE A 219 5.47 -10.25 3.54
N SER A 220 5.39 -9.45 4.60
CA SER A 220 4.82 -9.92 5.87
C SER A 220 3.31 -9.78 5.88
N GLN A 221 2.66 -10.74 6.52
CA GLN A 221 1.25 -10.71 6.86
C GLN A 221 1.07 -11.01 8.34
N ILE A 222 0.04 -10.47 8.95
CA ILE A 222 -0.42 -10.84 10.29
C ILE A 222 -1.87 -11.26 10.16
N GLU A 223 -2.18 -12.46 10.61
CA GLU A 223 -3.54 -12.93 10.75
C GLU A 223 -3.91 -13.14 12.22
N GLY A 224 -5.18 -13.12 12.51
CA GLY A 224 -5.71 -13.51 13.80
C GLY A 224 -6.87 -14.45 13.64
N LEU A 225 -6.97 -15.39 14.56
CA LEU A 225 -8.06 -16.36 14.66
C LEU A 225 -8.56 -16.42 16.09
N ALA A 226 -9.86 -16.37 16.26
CA ALA A 226 -10.51 -16.74 17.51
C ALA A 226 -11.61 -17.75 17.24
N VAL A 227 -11.67 -18.82 18.02
CA VAL A 227 -12.69 -19.88 17.97
C VAL A 227 -13.14 -20.20 19.38
N ASP A 228 -14.43 -20.12 19.63
CA ASP A 228 -15.03 -20.42 20.93
C ASP A 228 -16.54 -20.71 20.75
N GLU A 229 -17.23 -21.09 21.81
CA GLU A 229 -18.68 -21.23 21.77
C GLU A 229 -19.36 -19.84 21.72
N GLY A 230 -20.26 -19.63 20.77
CA GLY A 230 -21.12 -18.47 20.71
C GLY A 230 -20.48 -17.13 20.39
N ILE A 231 -19.24 -17.08 19.92
CA ILE A 231 -18.64 -15.83 19.44
C ILE A 231 -19.25 -15.41 18.10
N SER A 232 -19.26 -14.11 17.86
CA SER A 232 -20.07 -13.50 16.81
C SER A 232 -19.29 -12.46 16.00
N PHE A 233 -19.88 -12.00 14.92
CA PHE A 233 -19.36 -10.90 14.13
C PHE A 233 -19.24 -9.58 14.93
N VAL A 234 -20.04 -9.43 15.99
CA VAL A 234 -19.95 -8.28 16.90
C VAL A 234 -18.65 -8.32 17.69
N ASP A 235 -18.24 -9.51 18.16
CA ASP A 235 -16.97 -9.70 18.88
C ASP A 235 -15.77 -9.42 17.98
N LEU A 236 -15.82 -9.87 16.72
CA LEU A 236 -14.83 -9.51 15.70
C LEU A 236 -14.71 -8.00 15.53
N LYS A 237 -15.84 -7.31 15.32
CA LYS A 237 -15.85 -5.85 15.15
C LYS A 237 -15.32 -5.14 16.40
N ALA A 238 -15.72 -5.55 17.58
CA ALA A 238 -15.24 -4.96 18.84
C ALA A 238 -13.72 -5.10 18.99
N THR A 239 -13.19 -6.30 18.70
CA THR A 239 -11.75 -6.59 18.75
C THR A 239 -10.97 -5.73 17.75
N LEU A 240 -11.44 -5.61 16.51
CA LEU A 240 -10.76 -4.85 15.48
C LEU A 240 -10.86 -3.33 15.69
N VAL A 241 -11.97 -2.82 16.23
CA VAL A 241 -12.09 -1.41 16.64
C VAL A 241 -11.15 -1.12 17.81
N HIS A 242 -11.06 -2.02 18.79
CA HIS A 242 -10.08 -1.90 19.89
C HIS A 242 -8.65 -1.83 19.34
N PHE A 243 -8.29 -2.74 18.43
CA PHE A 243 -7.00 -2.70 17.75
C PHE A 243 -6.74 -1.35 17.09
N ALA A 244 -7.69 -0.85 16.27
CA ALA A 244 -7.54 0.41 15.57
C ALA A 244 -7.33 1.61 16.52
N HIS A 245 -8.06 1.66 17.62
CA HIS A 245 -7.94 2.72 18.63
C HIS A 245 -6.61 2.64 19.39
N ARG A 246 -6.07 1.44 19.61
CA ARG A 246 -4.77 1.26 20.30
C ARG A 246 -3.59 1.53 19.37
N PHE A 247 -3.72 1.14 18.12
CA PHE A 247 -2.62 1.24 17.15
C PHE A 247 -2.50 2.63 16.52
N PHE A 248 -3.61 3.27 16.15
CA PHE A 248 -3.63 4.61 15.56
C PHE A 248 -3.88 5.67 16.64
N THR A 249 -5.13 6.08 16.81
CA THR A 249 -5.54 7.03 17.86
C THR A 249 -6.86 6.60 18.50
N PRO A 250 -7.12 6.97 19.76
CA PRO A 250 -8.39 6.62 20.44
C PRO A 250 -9.65 7.13 19.71
N THR A 251 -9.50 8.10 18.82
CA THR A 251 -10.59 8.73 18.05
C THR A 251 -10.66 8.29 16.60
N THR A 252 -9.79 7.38 16.18
CA THR A 252 -9.76 6.88 14.80
C THR A 252 -11.11 6.29 14.41
N LYS A 253 -11.71 6.85 13.35
CA LYS A 253 -12.96 6.30 12.82
C LYS A 253 -12.70 5.03 12.03
N VAL A 254 -13.57 4.06 12.21
CA VAL A 254 -13.52 2.74 11.58
C VAL A 254 -14.82 2.49 10.84
N ARG A 255 -14.74 1.88 9.67
CA ARG A 255 -15.91 1.37 8.96
C ARG A 255 -15.64 -0.03 8.44
N PHE A 256 -16.69 -0.83 8.34
CA PHE A 256 -16.66 -2.16 7.75
C PHE A 256 -17.48 -2.15 6.47
N ARG A 257 -16.91 -2.72 5.41
CA ARG A 257 -17.57 -2.90 4.12
C ARG A 257 -17.75 -4.39 3.86
N PRO A 258 -18.89 -4.85 3.35
CA PRO A 258 -19.05 -6.23 2.91
C PRO A 258 -17.97 -6.61 1.89
N SER A 259 -17.45 -7.84 1.99
CA SER A 259 -16.47 -8.41 1.09
C SER A 259 -16.73 -9.92 0.93
N PHE A 260 -15.88 -10.61 0.18
CA PHE A 260 -15.95 -12.05 0.01
C PHE A 260 -14.56 -12.67 0.13
N PHE A 261 -14.46 -13.72 0.96
CA PHE A 261 -13.31 -14.61 1.01
C PHE A 261 -13.79 -16.06 1.11
N PRO A 262 -13.15 -17.04 0.44
CA PRO A 262 -13.61 -18.42 0.43
C PRO A 262 -13.73 -19.06 1.82
N PHE A 263 -12.89 -18.64 2.75
CA PHE A 263 -12.73 -19.20 4.10
C PHE A 263 -13.53 -18.44 5.18
N THR A 264 -14.31 -17.42 4.81
CA THR A 264 -15.15 -16.66 5.77
C THR A 264 -16.52 -16.33 5.20
N GLU A 265 -17.56 -16.41 6.06
CA GLU A 265 -18.94 -16.01 5.76
C GLU A 265 -19.69 -15.67 7.06
N PRO A 266 -20.18 -14.41 7.22
CA PRO A 266 -19.99 -13.24 6.35
C PRO A 266 -18.57 -12.72 6.40
N SER A 267 -18.15 -12.07 5.30
CA SER A 267 -16.85 -11.43 5.16
C SER A 267 -16.97 -9.91 5.11
N ALA A 268 -15.95 -9.22 5.55
CA ALA A 268 -15.85 -7.76 5.48
C ALA A 268 -14.39 -7.30 5.32
N GLU A 269 -14.24 -6.09 4.82
CA GLU A 269 -13.00 -5.31 4.88
C GLU A 269 -13.15 -4.19 5.88
N MET A 270 -12.09 -3.92 6.64
CA MET A 270 -12.06 -2.83 7.59
C MET A 270 -11.20 -1.68 7.04
N ASP A 271 -11.82 -0.51 6.94
CA ASP A 271 -11.14 0.74 6.64
C ASP A 271 -11.01 1.59 7.89
N VAL A 272 -9.91 2.33 7.97
CA VAL A 272 -9.72 3.41 8.94
C VAL A 272 -9.71 4.77 8.25
N GLU A 273 -10.11 5.82 8.97
CA GLU A 273 -9.95 7.19 8.50
C GLU A 273 -8.49 7.48 8.16
N CYS A 274 -8.23 8.08 7.02
CA CYS A 274 -6.86 8.37 6.58
C CYS A 274 -6.14 9.26 7.59
N GLN A 275 -5.04 8.77 8.16
CA GLN A 275 -4.28 9.48 9.19
C GLN A 275 -3.51 10.70 8.64
N LEU A 276 -3.30 10.77 7.32
CA LEU A 276 -2.58 11.88 6.68
C LEU A 276 -3.49 13.09 6.41
N CYS A 277 -4.74 12.86 6.04
CA CYS A 277 -5.66 13.94 5.66
C CYS A 277 -6.88 14.05 6.57
N HIS A 278 -6.96 13.22 7.63
CA HIS A 278 -8.06 13.22 8.59
C HIS A 278 -9.45 13.22 7.92
N GLY A 279 -9.59 12.34 6.91
CA GLY A 279 -10.85 12.15 6.18
C GLY A 279 -11.15 13.15 5.06
N SER A 280 -10.34 14.20 4.86
CA SER A 280 -10.59 15.22 3.83
C SER A 280 -10.28 14.77 2.40
N GLY A 281 -9.55 13.67 2.23
CA GLY A 281 -9.11 13.15 0.93
C GLY A 281 -7.72 13.65 0.53
N CYS A 282 -6.82 12.73 0.19
CA CYS A 282 -5.46 13.04 -0.28
C CYS A 282 -5.01 11.99 -1.31
N PRO A 283 -3.85 12.18 -1.98
CA PRO A 283 -3.32 11.20 -2.92
C PRO A 283 -3.12 9.80 -2.31
N ALA A 284 -2.68 9.71 -1.03
CA ALA A 284 -2.44 8.44 -0.35
C ALA A 284 -3.73 7.60 -0.17
N CYS A 285 -4.85 8.24 0.12
CA CYS A 285 -6.16 7.59 0.20
C CYS A 285 -6.96 7.68 -1.12
N LYS A 286 -6.33 8.12 -2.21
CA LYS A 286 -6.94 8.30 -3.54
C LYS A 286 -8.21 9.18 -3.49
N GLY A 287 -8.20 10.22 -2.65
CA GLY A 287 -9.30 11.17 -2.48
C GLY A 287 -10.49 10.66 -1.66
N THR A 288 -10.45 9.43 -1.16
CA THR A 288 -11.61 8.82 -0.46
C THR A 288 -11.73 9.22 1.01
N GLY A 289 -10.64 9.67 1.64
CA GLY A 289 -10.54 9.90 3.08
C GLY A 289 -10.43 8.62 3.93
N TRP A 290 -10.43 7.43 3.31
CA TRP A 290 -10.39 6.12 3.97
C TRP A 290 -9.27 5.25 3.43
N MET A 291 -8.74 4.40 4.29
CA MET A 291 -7.69 3.44 3.94
C MET A 291 -8.07 2.06 4.43
N GLU A 292 -8.11 1.11 3.52
CA GLU A 292 -8.27 -0.31 3.83
C GLU A 292 -7.05 -0.83 4.57
N ILE A 293 -7.29 -1.47 5.72
CA ILE A 293 -6.23 -1.99 6.61
C ILE A 293 -6.20 -3.51 6.59
N LEU A 294 -7.38 -4.16 6.56
CA LEU A 294 -7.47 -5.61 6.67
C LEU A 294 -8.78 -6.17 6.10
N GLY A 295 -8.72 -7.46 5.71
CA GLY A 295 -9.89 -8.29 5.50
C GLY A 295 -10.22 -9.11 6.74
N CYS A 296 -11.50 -9.41 6.96
CA CYS A 296 -11.95 -10.18 8.12
C CYS A 296 -13.30 -10.89 7.85
N GLY A 297 -13.69 -11.80 8.71
CA GLY A 297 -14.99 -12.46 8.63
C GLY A 297 -15.17 -13.56 9.65
N MET A 298 -16.38 -14.13 9.69
CA MET A 298 -16.65 -15.36 10.46
C MET A 298 -16.07 -16.54 9.70
N VAL A 299 -15.42 -17.46 10.40
CA VAL A 299 -14.82 -18.65 9.80
C VAL A 299 -15.91 -19.50 9.15
N HIS A 300 -15.69 -19.87 7.89
CA HIS A 300 -16.65 -20.71 7.16
C HIS A 300 -16.77 -22.11 7.78
N PRO A 301 -17.97 -22.70 7.91
CA PRO A 301 -18.16 -24.02 8.51
C PRO A 301 -17.27 -25.12 7.91
N SER A 302 -17.06 -25.11 6.60
CA SER A 302 -16.18 -26.08 5.92
C SER A 302 -14.73 -26.08 6.44
N VAL A 303 -14.24 -24.96 6.97
CA VAL A 303 -12.91 -24.90 7.59
C VAL A 303 -12.88 -25.72 8.87
N PHE A 304 -13.96 -25.68 9.66
CA PHE A 304 -14.11 -26.50 10.87
C PHE A 304 -14.23 -27.98 10.53
N GLU A 305 -15.01 -28.32 9.50
CA GLU A 305 -15.13 -29.70 9.01
C GLU A 305 -13.77 -30.30 8.65
N HIS A 306 -12.93 -29.56 7.90
CA HIS A 306 -11.56 -30.01 7.56
C HIS A 306 -10.64 -30.17 8.75
N THR A 307 -10.93 -29.51 9.88
CA THR A 307 -10.11 -29.57 11.10
C THR A 307 -10.74 -30.44 12.21
N GLY A 308 -11.88 -31.09 11.94
CA GLY A 308 -12.55 -31.98 12.88
C GLY A 308 -13.24 -31.25 14.04
N ILE A 309 -13.49 -29.94 13.88
CA ILE A 309 -14.22 -29.12 14.86
C ILE A 309 -15.70 -29.12 14.49
N ASP A 310 -16.58 -29.29 15.48
CA ASP A 310 -18.02 -29.27 15.29
C ASP A 310 -18.54 -27.85 15.02
N PRO A 311 -19.00 -27.53 13.79
CA PRO A 311 -19.46 -26.19 13.41
C PRO A 311 -20.82 -25.83 14.05
N GLU A 312 -21.57 -26.80 14.57
CA GLU A 312 -22.83 -26.54 15.29
C GLU A 312 -22.57 -26.08 16.73
N ARG A 313 -21.42 -26.43 17.30
CA ARG A 313 -21.02 -26.05 18.65
C ARG A 313 -20.14 -24.80 18.68
N TYR A 314 -19.18 -24.71 17.78
CA TYR A 314 -18.17 -23.67 17.76
C TYR A 314 -18.38 -22.71 16.62
N THR A 315 -18.17 -21.44 16.89
CA THR A 315 -18.06 -20.38 15.91
C THR A 315 -16.68 -19.76 15.98
N GLY A 316 -16.26 -19.07 14.94
CA GLY A 316 -14.96 -18.41 14.92
C GLY A 316 -14.94 -17.22 13.99
N TRP A 317 -13.97 -16.36 14.19
CA TRP A 317 -13.69 -15.27 13.27
C TRP A 317 -12.19 -15.14 13.03
N ALA A 318 -11.86 -14.61 11.86
CA ALA A 318 -10.48 -14.38 11.45
C ALA A 318 -10.33 -13.01 10.80
N PHE A 319 -9.10 -12.50 10.80
CA PHE A 319 -8.70 -11.32 10.04
C PHE A 319 -7.28 -11.48 9.49
N GLY A 320 -6.96 -10.71 8.44
CA GLY A 320 -5.62 -10.67 7.85
C GLY A 320 -5.23 -9.26 7.43
N MET A 321 -4.03 -8.80 7.81
CA MET A 321 -3.51 -7.48 7.50
C MET A 321 -2.07 -7.52 6.99
N GLY A 322 -1.70 -6.52 6.16
CA GLY A 322 -0.36 -6.36 5.60
C GLY A 322 0.46 -5.33 6.37
N PRO A 323 1.37 -5.72 7.28
CA PRO A 323 2.14 -4.76 8.09
C PRO A 323 3.06 -3.86 7.27
N HIS A 324 3.51 -4.26 6.09
CA HIS A 324 4.26 -3.39 5.19
C HIS A 324 3.45 -2.15 4.78
N ARG A 325 2.20 -2.36 4.36
CA ARG A 325 1.31 -1.25 4.00
C ARG A 325 1.02 -0.34 5.19
N ILE A 326 0.82 -0.94 6.36
CA ILE A 326 0.62 -0.20 7.61
C ILE A 326 1.87 0.63 7.97
N ALA A 327 3.07 0.05 7.84
CA ALA A 327 4.32 0.77 8.06
C ALA A 327 4.52 1.92 7.08
N MET A 328 4.24 1.70 5.79
CA MET A 328 4.31 2.76 4.78
C MET A 328 3.40 3.93 5.12
N LEU A 329 2.18 3.65 5.55
CA LEU A 329 1.20 4.68 5.94
C LEU A 329 1.62 5.43 7.21
N ARG A 330 2.08 4.70 8.22
CA ARG A 330 2.47 5.26 9.52
C ARG A 330 3.69 6.18 9.42
N TYR A 331 4.66 5.78 8.62
CA TYR A 331 5.95 6.47 8.51
C TYR A 331 6.08 7.33 7.24
N GLY A 332 5.01 7.43 6.43
CA GLY A 332 5.02 8.21 5.19
C GLY A 332 5.99 7.69 4.13
N ILE A 333 6.20 6.35 4.08
CA ILE A 333 7.11 5.71 3.13
C ILE A 333 6.40 5.61 1.78
N PRO A 334 6.91 6.27 0.72
CA PRO A 334 6.19 6.36 -0.56
C PRO A 334 6.34 5.12 -1.44
N ASP A 335 7.31 4.25 -1.18
CA ASP A 335 7.70 3.15 -2.04
C ASP A 335 8.08 1.94 -1.18
N ILE A 336 7.43 0.80 -1.39
CA ILE A 336 7.67 -0.43 -0.62
C ILE A 336 9.09 -0.95 -0.78
N ARG A 337 9.76 -0.68 -1.90
CA ARG A 337 11.13 -1.14 -2.20
C ARG A 337 12.14 -0.59 -1.21
N LEU A 338 11.90 0.60 -0.64
CA LEU A 338 12.75 1.17 0.42
C LEU A 338 12.82 0.27 1.67
N LEU A 339 11.81 -0.56 1.89
CA LEU A 339 11.77 -1.53 2.99
C LEU A 339 12.64 -2.78 2.71
N TYR A 340 13.10 -2.98 1.48
CA TYR A 340 13.89 -4.14 1.05
C TYR A 340 15.32 -3.78 0.65
N ASP A 341 15.58 -2.53 0.25
CA ASP A 341 16.89 -2.10 -0.29
C ASP A 341 18.03 -2.16 0.73
N GLY A 342 17.73 -2.24 2.03
CA GLY A 342 18.74 -2.26 3.08
C GLY A 342 19.57 -0.98 3.19
N ASP A 343 19.10 0.14 2.63
CA ASP A 343 19.81 1.42 2.69
C ASP A 343 19.90 1.93 4.13
N MET A 344 21.14 2.01 4.62
CA MET A 344 21.42 2.42 6.00
C MET A 344 20.99 3.86 6.29
N ARG A 345 20.91 4.73 5.30
CA ARG A 345 20.40 6.12 5.45
C ARG A 345 18.89 6.10 5.69
N PHE A 346 18.19 5.18 5.07
CA PHE A 346 16.76 4.96 5.30
C PHE A 346 16.54 4.33 6.67
N LEU A 347 17.20 3.20 6.95
CA LEU A 347 17.04 2.48 8.22
C LEU A 347 17.47 3.30 9.43
N GLY A 348 18.50 4.14 9.29
CA GLY A 348 18.98 5.03 10.34
C GLY A 348 17.97 6.07 10.86
N GLN A 349 16.89 6.31 10.10
CA GLN A 349 15.78 7.19 10.52
C GLN A 349 14.90 6.55 11.61
N PHE A 350 14.98 5.23 11.80
CA PHE A 350 14.16 4.46 12.75
C PHE A 350 14.91 4.06 14.03
N VAL A 351 16.01 4.73 14.38
CA VAL A 351 16.76 4.45 15.62
C VAL A 351 15.88 4.69 16.85
N ALA A 352 15.93 3.80 17.84
CA ALA A 352 15.20 3.93 19.08
C ALA A 352 15.60 5.24 19.82
N GLY A 353 14.64 6.11 20.10
CA GLY A 353 14.84 7.42 20.73
C GLY A 353 14.81 8.62 19.78
N GLY A 354 14.82 8.39 18.46
CA GLY A 354 14.50 9.43 17.48
C GLY A 354 12.97 9.54 17.37
N SER A 355 12.38 10.61 17.91
CA SER A 355 10.99 10.92 17.60
C SER A 355 10.91 11.19 16.10
N VAL A 356 10.21 10.34 15.36
CA VAL A 356 9.77 10.68 13.98
C VAL A 356 8.61 11.67 14.12
N ASN A 357 8.90 12.84 14.70
CA ASN A 357 8.00 13.98 14.66
C ASN A 357 8.35 14.82 13.41
N GLY A 358 7.96 14.32 12.27
CA GLY A 358 7.74 15.09 11.06
C GLY A 358 6.27 15.45 10.95
N GLY A 359 5.70 15.92 12.03
CA GLY A 359 4.40 16.59 12.06
C GLY A 359 4.67 18.08 12.02
N ALA A 360 4.34 18.72 10.92
CA ALA A 360 4.28 20.14 10.78
C ALA A 360 3.53 20.78 11.96
N GLU A 361 4.20 21.75 12.65
CA GLU A 361 3.52 22.89 13.22
C GLU A 361 3.15 23.87 12.10
#